data_04e7ccd9de1ba0d8ab12729de0a659f3
#
_entry.id   04e7ccd9de1ba0d8ab12729de0a659f3
#
_cell.length_a   1.000
_cell.length_b   1.000
_cell.length_c   1.000
_cell.angle_alpha   90.00
_cell.angle_beta   90.00
_cell.angle_gamma   90.00
#
_symmetry.space_group_name_H-M   'P 1'
#
loop_
_entity.id
_entity.type
_entity.pdbx_description
1 polymer ?
#
loop_
_entity_poly.entity_id
_entity_poly.type
_entity_poly.pdbx_seq_one_letter_code
_entity_poly.pdbx_strand_id
1 'polypeptide(L)'
;EIDCVKPSTQPVFNFEKHYDFCAMIPLQVQHTLQKTKHIKTIIIGGSKVSKPLLEQIKNCNSFFYETYGMTETITHIAVKQLQSKSAKGELYFNALPNVKFNQDNRDCLIIDAPNVSDKSIITNDIVNLISETEFQLLGRFDTIINSGGVKLFPEQIEDKLQPVIKERFF
;
A
#
# COMPACT_ATOMS: atom_id res chain seq x y z
N GLU A 1 22.15 -0.83 -13.87
CA GLU A 1 22.11 -2.27 -14.14
C GLU A 1 20.83 -2.85 -13.56
N ILE A 2 20.17 -3.79 -14.26
CA ILE A 2 18.96 -4.47 -13.80
C ILE A 2 19.28 -5.95 -13.64
N ASP A 3 19.09 -6.48 -12.45
CA ASP A 3 19.20 -7.92 -12.18
C ASP A 3 17.80 -8.55 -12.24
N CYS A 4 17.62 -9.51 -13.14
CA CYS A 4 16.40 -10.30 -13.23
C CYS A 4 16.52 -11.56 -12.39
N VAL A 5 15.56 -11.77 -11.48
CA VAL A 5 15.48 -12.99 -10.67
C VAL A 5 14.29 -13.84 -11.08
N LYS A 6 14.39 -15.16 -10.90
CA LYS A 6 13.28 -16.07 -11.19
C LYS A 6 12.09 -15.73 -10.30
N PRO A 7 10.87 -15.62 -10.84
CA PRO A 7 9.66 -15.40 -10.06
C PRO A 7 9.50 -16.46 -8.96
N SER A 8 9.36 -15.99 -7.71
CA SER A 8 9.24 -16.87 -6.54
C SER A 8 8.62 -16.08 -5.39
N THR A 9 7.99 -16.78 -4.44
CA THR A 9 7.61 -16.20 -3.14
C THR A 9 8.82 -15.93 -2.25
N GLN A 10 9.98 -16.52 -2.59
CA GLN A 10 11.25 -16.30 -1.92
C GLN A 10 12.30 -15.96 -2.98
N PRO A 11 12.31 -14.72 -3.50
CA PRO A 11 13.27 -14.31 -4.49
C PRO A 11 14.71 -14.47 -3.96
N VAL A 12 15.59 -14.98 -4.80
CA VAL A 12 17.00 -15.17 -4.47
C VAL A 12 17.79 -13.98 -4.99
N PHE A 13 18.39 -13.23 -4.08
CA PHE A 13 19.26 -12.10 -4.40
C PHE A 13 20.74 -12.53 -4.35
N ASN A 14 21.57 -11.86 -5.12
CA ASN A 14 23.01 -11.96 -4.92
C ASN A 14 23.43 -11.08 -3.73
N PHE A 15 23.78 -11.72 -2.60
CA PHE A 15 24.11 -11.02 -1.35
C PHE A 15 25.48 -10.34 -1.36
N GLU A 16 26.28 -10.55 -2.40
CA GLU A 16 27.52 -9.80 -2.60
C GLU A 16 27.26 -8.43 -3.24
N LYS A 17 26.04 -8.24 -3.80
CA LYS A 17 25.61 -6.97 -4.40
C LYS A 17 24.74 -6.17 -3.42
N HIS A 18 24.78 -4.85 -3.59
CA HIS A 18 23.81 -3.92 -3.03
C HIS A 18 22.89 -3.42 -4.14
N TYR A 19 21.61 -3.37 -3.84
CA TYR A 19 20.57 -2.94 -4.78
C TYR A 19 20.00 -1.59 -4.33
N ASP A 20 19.85 -0.67 -5.26
CA ASP A 20 19.21 0.62 -4.96
C ASP A 20 17.71 0.49 -4.80
N PHE A 21 17.09 -0.43 -5.56
CA PHE A 21 15.65 -0.53 -5.65
C PHE A 21 15.18 -1.96 -5.95
N CYS A 22 14.04 -2.35 -5.35
CA CYS A 22 13.34 -3.60 -5.67
C CYS A 22 11.82 -3.42 -5.50
N ALA A 23 11.04 -4.07 -6.37
CA ALA A 23 9.60 -4.19 -6.24
C ALA A 23 9.24 -5.59 -5.74
N MET A 24 8.36 -5.68 -4.74
CA MET A 24 7.92 -6.94 -4.13
C MET A 24 6.43 -6.90 -3.81
N ILE A 25 5.83 -8.08 -3.65
CA ILE A 25 4.53 -8.23 -2.99
C ILE A 25 4.75 -8.48 -1.48
N PRO A 26 3.75 -8.24 -0.60
CA PRO A 26 3.89 -8.44 0.86
C PRO A 26 4.42 -9.82 1.25
N LEU A 27 3.96 -10.87 0.57
CA LEU A 27 4.40 -12.25 0.83
C LEU A 27 5.91 -12.44 0.58
N GLN A 28 6.44 -11.83 -0.48
CA GLN A 28 7.87 -11.87 -0.78
C GLN A 28 8.69 -11.15 0.29
N VAL A 29 8.23 -9.96 0.72
CA VAL A 29 8.88 -9.22 1.81
C VAL A 29 8.90 -10.07 3.08
N GLN A 30 7.76 -10.65 3.47
CA GLN A 30 7.65 -11.49 4.66
C GLN A 30 8.66 -12.64 4.66
N HIS A 31 8.86 -13.32 3.52
CA HIS A 31 9.76 -14.46 3.41
C HIS A 31 11.24 -14.08 3.26
N THR A 32 11.53 -12.83 2.89
CA THR A 32 12.91 -12.40 2.61
C THR A 32 13.36 -11.23 3.49
N LEU A 33 12.61 -10.88 4.52
CA LEU A 33 12.81 -9.66 5.30
C LEU A 33 14.26 -9.48 5.82
N GLN A 34 14.86 -10.56 6.35
CA GLN A 34 16.23 -10.52 6.84
C GLN A 34 17.28 -10.25 5.74
N LYS A 35 16.93 -10.53 4.49
CA LYS A 35 17.77 -10.36 3.32
C LYS A 35 17.66 -8.95 2.72
N THR A 36 16.64 -8.20 3.10
CA THR A 36 16.37 -6.85 2.57
C THR A 36 17.45 -5.81 2.94
N LYS A 37 18.31 -6.10 3.92
CA LYS A 37 19.44 -5.22 4.31
C LYS A 37 20.39 -4.86 3.15
N HIS A 38 20.39 -5.62 2.06
CA HIS A 38 21.17 -5.37 0.84
C HIS A 38 20.42 -4.50 -0.18
N ILE A 39 19.21 -4.09 0.12
CA ILE A 39 18.34 -3.31 -0.77
C ILE A 39 18.05 -1.97 -0.09
N LYS A 40 18.36 -0.87 -0.75
CA LYS A 40 18.15 0.47 -0.21
C LYS A 40 16.65 0.83 -0.12
N THR A 41 15.92 0.63 -1.21
CA THR A 41 14.51 1.00 -1.31
C THR A 41 13.67 -0.15 -1.85
N ILE A 42 12.57 -0.44 -1.17
CA ILE A 42 11.63 -1.49 -1.56
C ILE A 42 10.25 -0.88 -1.70
N ILE A 43 9.64 -1.02 -2.87
CA ILE A 43 8.21 -0.76 -3.04
C ILE A 43 7.43 -2.05 -2.88
N ILE A 44 6.27 -1.95 -2.22
CA ILE A 44 5.37 -3.08 -1.97
C ILE A 44 4.03 -2.78 -2.62
N GLY A 45 3.62 -3.64 -3.54
CA GLY A 45 2.34 -3.52 -4.24
C GLY A 45 1.56 -4.83 -4.30
N GLY A 46 0.41 -4.79 -4.95
CA GLY A 46 -0.45 -5.95 -5.20
C GLY A 46 -1.44 -6.28 -4.08
N SER A 47 -1.15 -5.97 -2.83
CA SER A 47 -2.09 -6.08 -1.71
C SER A 47 -1.61 -5.23 -0.52
N LYS A 48 -2.50 -5.03 0.45
CA LYS A 48 -2.21 -4.29 1.69
C LYS A 48 -1.11 -4.98 2.51
N VAL A 49 -0.24 -4.19 3.12
CA VAL A 49 0.76 -4.66 4.07
C VAL A 49 0.08 -4.94 5.41
N SER A 50 0.19 -6.17 5.91
CA SER A 50 -0.40 -6.59 7.18
C SER A 50 0.26 -5.91 8.38
N LYS A 51 -0.47 -5.74 9.48
CA LYS A 51 0.07 -5.15 10.72
C LYS A 51 1.30 -5.89 11.26
N PRO A 52 1.31 -7.25 11.33
CA PRO A 52 2.50 -7.98 11.77
C PRO A 52 3.73 -7.72 10.89
N LEU A 53 3.55 -7.65 9.56
CA LEU A 53 4.65 -7.34 8.65
C LEU A 53 5.13 -5.89 8.82
N LEU A 54 4.19 -4.95 9.01
CA LEU A 54 4.52 -3.55 9.28
C LEU A 54 5.39 -3.39 10.54
N GLU A 55 5.06 -4.10 11.63
CA GLU A 55 5.88 -4.06 12.85
C GLU A 55 7.29 -4.60 12.63
N GLN A 56 7.44 -5.62 11.80
CA GLN A 56 8.76 -6.17 11.45
C GLN A 56 9.56 -5.19 10.59
N ILE A 57 8.92 -4.53 9.62
CA ILE A 57 9.53 -3.54 8.71
C ILE A 57 10.10 -2.34 9.49
N LYS A 58 9.46 -1.91 10.58
CA LYS A 58 9.91 -0.76 11.38
C LYS A 58 11.36 -0.87 11.86
N ASN A 59 11.86 -2.08 12.04
CA ASN A 59 13.21 -2.35 12.53
C ASN A 59 14.24 -2.61 11.41
N CYS A 60 13.83 -2.46 10.15
CA CYS A 60 14.72 -2.66 8.99
C CYS A 60 15.44 -1.37 8.59
N ASN A 61 16.64 -1.52 8.05
CA ASN A 61 17.44 -0.39 7.55
C ASN A 61 17.03 0.07 6.14
N SER A 62 16.33 -0.78 5.37
CA SER A 62 15.81 -0.46 4.05
C SER A 62 14.61 0.47 4.15
N PHE A 63 14.40 1.33 3.15
CA PHE A 63 13.19 2.14 3.05
C PHE A 63 12.08 1.33 2.39
N PHE A 64 10.94 1.22 3.05
CA PHE A 64 9.77 0.51 2.54
C PHE A 64 8.64 1.47 2.23
N TYR A 65 8.07 1.33 1.03
CA TYR A 65 6.93 2.11 0.57
C TYR A 65 5.82 1.17 0.09
N GLU A 66 4.63 1.30 0.64
CA GLU A 66 3.43 0.71 0.05
C GLU A 66 2.95 1.61 -1.09
N THR A 67 2.61 1.01 -2.23
CA THR A 67 2.17 1.75 -3.41
C THR A 67 0.67 1.63 -3.60
N TYR A 68 0.05 2.70 -4.10
CA TYR A 68 -1.34 2.71 -4.52
C TYR A 68 -1.45 3.04 -6.00
N GLY A 69 -2.23 2.24 -6.71
CA GLY A 69 -2.53 2.37 -8.13
C GLY A 69 -3.49 1.27 -8.56
N MET A 70 -4.04 1.42 -9.75
CA MET A 70 -5.02 0.51 -10.33
C MET A 70 -4.83 0.41 -11.84
N THR A 71 -5.60 -0.46 -12.50
CA THR A 71 -5.52 -0.64 -13.95
C THR A 71 -5.78 0.67 -14.70
N GLU A 72 -6.73 1.47 -14.20
CA GLU A 72 -7.14 2.75 -14.79
C GLU A 72 -6.04 3.82 -14.67
N THR A 73 -5.13 3.67 -13.71
CA THR A 73 -3.97 4.57 -13.56
C THR A 73 -2.70 4.02 -14.21
N ILE A 74 -2.76 2.84 -14.87
CA ILE A 74 -1.64 2.15 -15.55
C ILE A 74 -0.51 1.79 -14.57
N THR A 75 -0.18 2.68 -13.63
CA THR A 75 0.93 2.56 -12.68
C THR A 75 0.55 3.14 -11.31
N HIS A 76 1.54 3.19 -10.43
CA HIS A 76 1.38 3.79 -9.11
C HIS A 76 1.15 5.30 -9.22
N ILE A 77 0.24 5.83 -8.40
CA ILE A 77 -0.06 7.27 -8.33
C ILE A 77 0.12 7.83 -6.93
N ALA A 78 0.28 6.96 -5.94
CA ALA A 78 0.62 7.36 -4.59
C ALA A 78 1.52 6.34 -3.91
N VAL A 79 2.26 6.79 -2.90
CA VAL A 79 3.12 5.97 -2.06
C VAL A 79 2.92 6.31 -0.59
N LYS A 80 3.07 5.30 0.27
CA LYS A 80 3.01 5.43 1.72
C LYS A 80 4.30 4.87 2.33
N GLN A 81 5.12 5.72 2.95
CA GLN A 81 6.34 5.28 3.63
C GLN A 81 5.97 4.54 4.93
N LEU A 82 6.37 3.28 5.04
CA LEU A 82 5.90 2.40 6.12
C LEU A 82 6.62 2.62 7.46
N GLN A 83 7.79 3.24 7.47
CA GLN A 83 8.56 3.56 8.67
C GLN A 83 8.35 5.00 9.15
N SER A 84 7.80 5.88 8.30
CA SER A 84 7.44 7.25 8.70
C SER A 84 6.13 7.24 9.47
N LYS A 85 6.02 8.12 10.46
CA LYS A 85 4.76 8.38 11.16
C LYS A 85 4.44 9.86 11.05
N SER A 86 3.18 10.17 10.74
CA SER A 86 2.66 11.51 10.93
C SER A 86 2.76 11.91 12.41
N ALA A 87 2.55 13.17 12.73
CA ALA A 87 2.49 13.64 14.11
C ALA A 87 1.45 12.87 14.97
N LYS A 88 0.44 12.26 14.33
CA LYS A 88 -0.58 11.42 14.96
C LYS A 88 -0.23 9.91 14.96
N GLY A 89 0.94 9.52 14.44
CA GLY A 89 1.34 8.12 14.33
C GLY A 89 0.66 7.34 13.20
N GLU A 90 -0.09 8.00 12.33
CA GLU A 90 -0.80 7.42 11.19
C GLU A 90 0.07 7.47 9.92
N LEU A 91 -0.20 6.54 9.00
CA LEU A 91 0.49 6.44 7.72
C LEU A 91 -0.50 6.79 6.61
N TYR A 92 -0.15 7.78 5.80
CA TYR A 92 -0.95 8.26 4.67
C TYR A 92 -0.29 7.93 3.34
N PHE A 93 -1.11 7.73 2.31
CA PHE A 93 -0.66 7.73 0.93
C PHE A 93 -0.43 9.16 0.48
N ASN A 94 0.74 9.42 -0.05
CA ASN A 94 1.15 10.71 -0.60
C ASN A 94 1.17 10.63 -2.12
N ALA A 95 0.60 11.61 -2.79
CA ALA A 95 0.56 11.72 -4.23
C ALA A 95 1.96 11.72 -4.85
N LEU A 96 2.12 11.05 -5.99
CA LEU A 96 3.27 11.25 -6.84
C LEU A 96 3.16 12.61 -7.58
N PRO A 97 4.26 13.11 -8.16
CA PRO A 97 4.25 14.41 -8.83
C PRO A 97 3.14 14.54 -9.88
N ASN A 98 2.45 15.68 -9.89
CA ASN A 98 1.32 16.01 -10.79
C ASN A 98 0.06 15.16 -10.58
N VAL A 99 -0.08 14.47 -9.45
CA VAL A 99 -1.31 13.79 -9.05
C VAL A 99 -2.01 14.59 -7.96
N LYS A 100 -3.34 14.72 -8.07
CA LYS A 100 -4.20 15.32 -7.07
C LYS A 100 -5.36 14.39 -6.74
N PHE A 101 -5.87 14.53 -5.52
CA PHE A 101 -6.97 13.73 -4.99
C PHE A 101 -8.14 14.61 -4.62
N ASN A 102 -9.33 14.06 -4.81
CA ASN A 102 -10.59 14.61 -4.37
C ASN A 102 -11.50 13.48 -3.88
N GLN A 103 -12.68 13.80 -3.37
CA GLN A 103 -13.69 12.80 -2.97
C GLN A 103 -15.02 13.09 -3.66
N ASP A 104 -15.78 12.03 -3.96
CA ASP A 104 -17.17 12.14 -4.36
C ASP A 104 -18.11 12.14 -3.13
N ASN A 105 -19.43 12.22 -3.37
CA ASN A 105 -20.47 12.20 -2.32
C ASN A 105 -20.63 10.84 -1.60
N ARG A 106 -19.91 9.80 -2.03
CA ARG A 106 -19.85 8.47 -1.39
C ARG A 106 -18.62 8.30 -0.50
N ASP A 107 -17.79 9.34 -0.38
CA ASP A 107 -16.46 9.34 0.21
C ASP A 107 -15.44 8.51 -0.60
N CYS A 108 -15.73 8.26 -1.90
CA CYS A 108 -14.81 7.55 -2.77
C CYS A 108 -13.76 8.48 -3.37
N LEU A 109 -12.54 7.96 -3.52
CA LEU A 109 -11.41 8.71 -4.07
C LEU A 109 -11.65 9.07 -5.54
N ILE A 110 -11.41 10.32 -5.87
CA ILE A 110 -11.28 10.82 -7.24
C ILE A 110 -9.82 11.17 -7.48
N ILE A 111 -9.27 10.71 -8.59
CA ILE A 111 -7.86 10.86 -8.95
C ILE A 111 -7.75 11.75 -10.19
N ASP A 112 -7.02 12.83 -10.07
CA ASP A 112 -6.60 13.69 -11.17
C ASP A 112 -5.10 13.45 -11.43
N ALA A 113 -4.79 12.75 -12.52
CA ALA A 113 -3.44 12.38 -12.90
C ALA A 113 -3.22 12.65 -14.39
N PRO A 114 -2.96 13.89 -14.80
CA PRO A 114 -2.95 14.31 -16.21
C PRO A 114 -1.88 13.63 -17.07
N ASN A 115 -0.83 13.10 -16.44
CA ASN A 115 0.19 12.29 -17.14
C ASN A 115 -0.28 10.86 -17.48
N VAL A 116 -1.42 10.43 -16.94
CA VAL A 116 -1.94 9.05 -17.05
C VAL A 116 -3.30 9.05 -17.74
N SER A 117 -4.16 10.02 -17.46
CA SER A 117 -5.51 10.10 -17.99
C SER A 117 -5.92 11.56 -18.21
N ASP A 118 -6.57 11.83 -19.36
CA ASP A 118 -7.15 13.14 -19.67
C ASP A 118 -8.41 13.47 -18.85
N LYS A 119 -8.93 12.48 -18.11
CA LYS A 119 -10.14 12.62 -17.29
C LYS A 119 -9.85 12.17 -15.86
N SER A 120 -10.54 12.79 -14.90
CA SER A 120 -10.57 12.33 -13.52
C SER A 120 -11.04 10.87 -13.43
N ILE A 121 -10.35 10.07 -12.68
CA ILE A 121 -10.70 8.66 -12.44
C ILE A 121 -11.50 8.59 -11.14
N ILE A 122 -12.76 8.16 -11.23
CA ILE A 122 -13.64 7.95 -10.08
C ILE A 122 -13.50 6.52 -9.64
N THR A 123 -13.10 6.31 -8.39
CA THR A 123 -12.88 4.96 -7.85
C THR A 123 -14.06 4.47 -7.01
N ASN A 124 -13.97 3.22 -6.54
CA ASN A 124 -14.80 2.67 -5.47
C ASN A 124 -14.01 2.54 -4.14
N ASP A 125 -12.86 3.17 -4.03
CA ASP A 125 -12.03 3.14 -2.83
C ASP A 125 -12.44 4.28 -1.89
N ILE A 126 -12.98 3.94 -0.72
CA ILE A 126 -13.37 4.91 0.30
C ILE A 126 -12.12 5.36 1.04
N VAL A 127 -11.98 6.66 1.18
CA VAL A 127 -10.83 7.28 1.79
C VAL A 127 -11.22 8.32 2.84
N ASN A 128 -10.31 8.58 3.75
CA ASN A 128 -10.28 9.83 4.51
C ASN A 128 -9.29 10.76 3.82
N LEU A 129 -9.81 11.78 3.13
CA LEU A 129 -8.99 12.75 2.40
C LEU A 129 -8.39 13.72 3.42
N ILE A 130 -7.07 13.79 3.49
CA ILE A 130 -6.34 14.68 4.40
C ILE A 130 -6.06 16.02 3.71
N SER A 131 -5.67 15.95 2.44
CA SER A 131 -5.42 17.10 1.55
C SER A 131 -5.59 16.67 0.10
N GLU A 132 -5.42 17.61 -0.84
CA GLU A 132 -5.40 17.28 -2.28
C GLU A 132 -4.24 16.37 -2.70
N THR A 133 -3.29 16.08 -1.80
CA THR A 133 -2.12 15.24 -2.06
C THR A 133 -1.94 14.10 -1.06
N GLU A 134 -2.84 13.98 -0.07
CA GLU A 134 -2.73 12.95 0.97
C GLU A 134 -4.07 12.32 1.31
N PHE A 135 -4.11 11.00 1.43
CA PHE A 135 -5.29 10.27 1.87
C PHE A 135 -4.96 9.02 2.70
N GLN A 136 -5.94 8.57 3.46
CA GLN A 136 -5.95 7.28 4.13
C GLN A 136 -7.00 6.38 3.48
N LEU A 137 -6.60 5.21 3.02
CA LEU A 137 -7.50 4.21 2.47
C LEU A 137 -8.26 3.51 3.61
N LEU A 138 -9.59 3.51 3.55
CA LEU A 138 -10.46 2.92 4.57
C LEU A 138 -11.01 1.56 4.16
N GLY A 139 -11.30 1.36 2.87
CA GLY A 139 -11.86 0.15 2.30
C GLY A 139 -12.49 0.41 0.94
N ARG A 140 -13.33 -0.52 0.48
CA ARG A 140 -14.02 -0.39 -0.80
C ARG A 140 -15.52 -0.17 -0.60
N PHE A 141 -16.13 0.64 -1.47
CA PHE A 141 -17.57 0.94 -1.42
C PHE A 141 -18.42 -0.30 -1.71
N ASP A 142 -17.98 -1.15 -2.61
CA ASP A 142 -18.66 -2.38 -3.03
C ASP A 142 -18.61 -3.50 -1.96
N THR A 143 -17.71 -3.42 -0.99
CA THR A 143 -17.58 -4.41 0.10
C THR A 143 -18.17 -3.94 1.43
N ILE A 144 -18.67 -2.70 1.53
CA ILE A 144 -19.24 -2.18 2.78
C ILE A 144 -20.41 -3.04 3.27
N ILE A 145 -20.37 -3.36 4.54
CA ILE A 145 -21.49 -3.97 5.26
C ILE A 145 -22.25 -2.87 6.01
N ASN A 146 -23.50 -2.64 5.65
CA ASN A 146 -24.37 -1.73 6.37
C ASN A 146 -25.13 -2.50 7.46
N SER A 147 -24.86 -2.20 8.71
CA SER A 147 -25.53 -2.84 9.87
C SER A 147 -26.05 -1.76 10.81
N GLY A 148 -27.39 -1.67 10.93
CA GLY A 148 -28.03 -0.72 11.85
C GLY A 148 -27.64 0.76 11.63
N GLY A 149 -27.38 1.16 10.37
CA GLY A 149 -26.95 2.53 10.04
C GLY A 149 -25.43 2.78 10.22
N VAL A 150 -24.68 1.76 10.63
CA VAL A 150 -23.20 1.83 10.75
C VAL A 150 -22.57 1.20 9.52
N LYS A 151 -21.65 1.92 8.86
CA LYS A 151 -20.81 1.39 7.79
C LYS A 151 -19.67 0.58 8.40
N LEU A 152 -19.64 -0.72 8.13
CA LEU A 152 -18.54 -1.61 8.53
C LEU A 152 -17.67 -1.92 7.32
N PHE A 153 -16.37 -1.76 7.49
CA PHE A 153 -15.35 -2.05 6.47
C PHE A 153 -14.74 -3.42 6.77
N PRO A 154 -14.95 -4.44 5.92
CA PRO A 154 -14.39 -5.77 6.13
C PRO A 154 -12.88 -5.75 6.40
N GLU A 155 -12.14 -4.93 5.67
CA GLU A 155 -10.69 -4.80 5.79
C GLU A 155 -10.25 -4.33 7.19
N GLN A 156 -11.07 -3.47 7.85
CA GLN A 156 -10.81 -3.02 9.23
C GLN A 156 -11.17 -4.09 10.26
N ILE A 157 -12.18 -4.89 9.97
CA ILE A 157 -12.58 -6.02 10.82
C ILE A 157 -11.49 -7.11 10.76
N GLU A 158 -11.04 -7.46 9.58
CA GLU A 158 -9.94 -8.40 9.35
C GLU A 158 -8.67 -7.98 10.08
N ASP A 159 -8.29 -6.70 9.99
CA ASP A 159 -7.16 -6.13 10.72
C ASP A 159 -7.25 -6.30 12.24
N LYS A 160 -8.47 -6.29 12.80
CA LYS A 160 -8.71 -6.51 14.23
C LYS A 160 -8.73 -7.98 14.61
N LEU A 161 -9.18 -8.83 13.69
CA LEU A 161 -9.28 -10.28 13.91
C LEU A 161 -7.95 -10.99 13.68
N GLN A 162 -7.08 -10.49 12.81
CA GLN A 162 -5.81 -11.11 12.45
C GLN A 162 -4.91 -11.50 13.66
N PRO A 163 -4.82 -10.73 14.77
CA PRO A 163 -4.06 -11.14 15.94
C PRO A 163 -4.68 -12.33 16.69
N VAL A 164 -5.99 -12.54 16.54
CA VAL A 164 -6.76 -13.57 17.27
C VAL A 164 -6.93 -14.84 16.43
N ILE A 165 -7.17 -14.68 15.14
CA ILE A 165 -7.40 -15.78 14.20
C ILE A 165 -6.10 -15.97 13.40
N LYS A 166 -5.41 -17.08 13.63
CA LYS A 166 -4.15 -17.39 12.95
C LYS A 166 -4.34 -17.99 11.56
N GLU A 167 -5.50 -18.57 11.31
CA GLU A 167 -5.86 -19.14 10.03
C GLU A 167 -6.33 -18.05 9.07
N ARG A 168 -6.09 -18.28 7.78
CA ARG A 168 -6.56 -17.38 6.74
C ARG A 168 -8.07 -17.54 6.62
N PHE A 169 -8.81 -16.43 6.75
CA PHE A 169 -10.27 -16.41 6.66
C PHE A 169 -10.69 -15.33 5.65
N PHE A 170 -11.47 -15.73 4.74
CA PHE A 170 -12.29 -14.94 3.81
C PHE A 170 -13.16 -15.87 3.02
#